data_e5b6df8ac32a7ac5fa0fd4640dd9afac
#
_entry.id   e5b6df8ac32a7ac5fa0fd4640dd9afac
#
_cell.length_a   1.000
_cell.length_b   1.000
_cell.length_c   1.000
_cell.angle_alpha   90.00
_cell.angle_beta   90.00
_cell.angle_gamma   90.00
#
_symmetry.space_group_name_H-M   'P 1'
#
loop_
_entity.id
_entity.type
_entity.pdbx_description
1 polymer ?
#
loop_
_entity_poly.entity_id
_entity_poly.type
_entity_poly.pdbx_seq_one_letter_code
_entity_poly.pdbx_strand_id
1 'polypeptide(L)'
;MNMQTYLTTTSFRRFRLATHGHRGFASSIACLAFASWMLLLPMSLAHDGHDHGTGDSAMRVWTFRDTGAHIHASFVAAQDGKFQVRRSDNKIVSFEIAKLTELDQKWIDQRMSKIREMNESNSPRIPFSQLVSTKAESVPGIADSFEPFAKLNVLKYRQDGRFFYVESDSMPDHRMMVGITAWQQQVPLPQPYFGNNAWRIPLEPVVAKNPLSAKSHFFRGAIALAANGVPIFNPIKNDGRTDTLLAGELDEFGGHCGRADDYHYHIAPTHLQEIVGKDKPVAYALDGYPIYGFTEPDGSKVEGLDAFNGHTTPGLGYHYHATKTYPYLNGGFHGEVVERDGQVDPQPQAGGVRPALTPLRGAKIIGFESKNNKSFSVKVEVGNETRYVNYVINENGSVTFDFVDGKGKVTSKTFSPRQRGPGGGQGGRGPS
;
A
#
# COMPACT_ATOMS: atom_id res chain seq x y z
N MET A 1 -57.86 13.33 -22.25
CA MET A 1 -58.64 12.09 -22.06
C MET A 1 -58.02 11.40 -20.84
N ASN A 2 -58.61 11.70 -19.74
CA ASN A 2 -59.35 10.87 -18.73
C ASN A 2 -58.47 9.81 -18.10
N MET A 3 -58.11 10.05 -16.81
CA MET A 3 -58.82 9.59 -15.59
C MET A 3 -58.67 8.07 -15.39
N GLN A 4 -58.33 7.53 -14.27
CA GLN A 4 -58.87 7.71 -12.90
C GLN A 4 -58.04 7.00 -11.83
N THR A 5 -57.96 7.66 -10.74
CA THR A 5 -57.64 7.32 -9.35
C THR A 5 -58.45 6.14 -8.83
N TYR A 6 -57.87 5.32 -7.93
CA TYR A 6 -58.62 4.72 -6.78
C TYR A 6 -57.71 4.56 -5.58
N LEU A 7 -58.08 5.32 -4.56
CA LEU A 7 -57.77 5.11 -3.10
C LEU A 7 -58.78 4.12 -2.53
N THR A 8 -58.34 3.25 -1.62
CA THR A 8 -59.21 2.74 -0.53
C THR A 8 -58.41 2.48 0.74
N THR A 9 -58.76 3.26 1.73
CA THR A 9 -58.53 3.12 3.18
C THR A 9 -59.52 2.14 3.78
N THR A 10 -59.15 1.47 4.87
CA THR A 10 -59.95 1.11 6.08
C THR A 10 -59.21 0.00 6.83
N SER A 11 -59.15 -0.15 8.11
CA SER A 11 -59.60 0.52 9.32
C SER A 11 -59.27 -0.44 10.49
N PHE A 12 -58.95 0.13 11.60
CA PHE A 12 -58.79 -0.38 12.97
C PHE A 12 -59.68 -1.56 13.38
N ARG A 13 -59.16 -2.48 14.24
CA ARG A 13 -59.85 -2.98 15.42
C ARG A 13 -58.88 -3.40 16.54
N ARG A 14 -59.02 -2.68 17.66
CA ARG A 14 -58.65 -3.08 19.03
C ARG A 14 -59.66 -4.08 19.55
N PHE A 15 -59.20 -5.08 20.31
CA PHE A 15 -60.03 -5.70 21.34
C PHE A 15 -59.26 -5.86 22.64
N ARG A 16 -59.96 -5.47 23.71
CA ARG A 16 -59.50 -5.45 25.10
C ARG A 16 -60.27 -6.57 25.89
N LEU A 17 -59.56 -7.08 26.92
CA LEU A 17 -60.05 -7.63 28.22
C LEU A 17 -60.91 -8.89 28.25
N ALA A 18 -60.46 -9.82 29.11
CA ALA A 18 -61.19 -10.18 30.30
C ALA A 18 -60.35 -11.03 31.28
N THR A 19 -60.38 -10.61 32.52
CA THR A 19 -59.89 -11.21 33.76
C THR A 19 -60.91 -12.26 34.32
N HIS A 20 -60.40 -13.30 35.04
CA HIS A 20 -61.00 -14.03 36.18
C HIS A 20 -60.04 -15.15 36.57
N GLY A 21 -59.48 -15.38 37.72
CA GLY A 21 -59.92 -15.33 39.13
C GLY A 21 -60.36 -16.71 39.61
N HIS A 22 -59.51 -17.47 40.38
CA HIS A 22 -59.83 -18.10 41.69
C HIS A 22 -58.72 -19.14 42.07
N ARG A 23 -58.09 -18.90 43.24
CA ARG A 23 -58.05 -19.71 44.50
C ARG A 23 -57.74 -21.22 44.31
N GLY A 24 -56.60 -21.76 44.76
CA GLY A 24 -56.18 -21.98 46.14
C GLY A 24 -56.10 -23.46 46.38
N PHE A 25 -55.02 -24.01 46.85
CA PHE A 25 -54.89 -24.89 48.02
C PHE A 25 -53.44 -25.30 48.25
N ALA A 26 -53.03 -25.21 49.45
CA ALA A 26 -51.75 -25.62 49.98
C ALA A 26 -51.64 -27.13 50.14
N SER A 27 -50.46 -27.70 50.01
CA SER A 27 -49.86 -28.66 50.98
C SER A 27 -48.49 -29.17 50.59
N SER A 28 -47.54 -28.87 51.45
CA SER A 28 -46.55 -29.76 52.11
C SER A 28 -45.41 -30.41 51.31
N ILE A 29 -44.25 -29.86 51.52
CA ILE A 29 -43.00 -30.48 52.02
C ILE A 29 -42.48 -31.73 51.27
N ALA A 30 -41.38 -31.54 50.56
CA ALA A 30 -40.23 -32.44 50.59
C ALA A 30 -39.00 -31.66 50.14
N CYS A 31 -38.09 -31.46 51.11
CA CYS A 31 -36.73 -31.01 50.82
C CYS A 31 -35.99 -32.09 50.01
N LEU A 32 -35.57 -31.72 48.82
CA LEU A 32 -34.48 -32.38 48.15
C LEU A 32 -33.58 -31.28 47.60
N ALA A 33 -32.45 -31.13 48.28
CA ALA A 33 -31.36 -30.28 47.80
C ALA A 33 -30.83 -30.84 46.49
N PHE A 34 -31.23 -30.23 45.38
CA PHE A 34 -30.52 -30.33 44.13
C PHE A 34 -29.57 -29.13 44.04
N ALA A 35 -28.31 -29.43 44.27
CA ALA A 35 -27.23 -28.52 43.93
C ALA A 35 -27.36 -28.19 42.46
N SER A 36 -27.92 -27.03 42.15
CA SER A 36 -27.80 -26.41 40.84
C SER A 36 -26.33 -26.07 40.62
N TRP A 37 -25.62 -26.99 40.01
CA TRP A 37 -24.44 -26.65 39.26
C TRP A 37 -24.91 -25.74 38.12
N MET A 38 -24.88 -24.44 38.39
CA MET A 38 -24.78 -23.45 37.32
C MET A 38 -23.48 -23.76 36.59
N LEU A 39 -23.57 -24.52 35.53
CA LEU A 39 -22.59 -24.51 34.44
C LEU A 39 -22.52 -23.05 34.00
N LEU A 40 -21.54 -22.34 34.56
CA LEU A 40 -20.88 -21.25 33.89
C LEU A 40 -20.29 -21.85 32.61
N LEU A 41 -21.12 -21.87 31.55
CA LEU A 41 -20.58 -21.92 30.22
C LEU A 41 -19.60 -20.73 30.16
N PRO A 42 -18.29 -20.98 29.94
CA PRO A 42 -17.45 -19.87 29.57
C PRO A 42 -18.14 -19.31 28.32
N MET A 43 -18.51 -18.04 28.37
CA MET A 43 -18.69 -17.29 27.13
C MET A 43 -17.45 -17.61 26.34
N SER A 44 -17.58 -18.45 25.36
CA SER A 44 -16.64 -18.62 24.30
C SER A 44 -16.43 -17.20 23.82
N LEU A 45 -15.33 -16.60 24.24
CA LEU A 45 -14.70 -15.57 23.48
C LEU A 45 -14.65 -16.16 22.08
N ALA A 46 -15.51 -15.60 21.20
CA ALA A 46 -15.43 -15.93 19.80
C ALA A 46 -13.96 -15.80 19.46
N HIS A 47 -13.35 -16.93 19.28
CA HIS A 47 -12.00 -17.02 18.77
C HIS A 47 -12.12 -16.48 17.37
N ASP A 48 -11.71 -15.23 17.22
CA ASP A 48 -11.51 -14.65 15.92
C ASP A 48 -10.60 -15.60 15.18
N GLY A 49 -11.24 -16.39 14.32
CA GLY A 49 -10.56 -17.34 13.51
C GLY A 49 -9.54 -16.61 12.64
N HIS A 50 -8.38 -17.20 12.57
CA HIS A 50 -7.44 -17.13 11.48
C HIS A 50 -7.26 -15.75 10.84
N ASP A 51 -6.48 -14.93 11.52
CA ASP A 51 -5.93 -13.71 10.95
C ASP A 51 -4.88 -14.08 9.89
N HIS A 52 -5.32 -14.10 8.66
CA HIS A 52 -4.43 -14.21 7.50
C HIS A 52 -3.80 -12.84 7.23
N GLY A 53 -2.80 -12.43 8.02
CA GLY A 53 -1.74 -11.48 7.70
C GLY A 53 -2.05 -10.14 7.02
N THR A 54 -3.28 -9.84 6.71
CA THR A 54 -3.75 -8.57 6.19
C THR A 54 -4.37 -7.79 7.33
N GLY A 55 -4.16 -6.50 7.41
CA GLY A 55 -4.71 -5.65 8.47
C GLY A 55 -6.17 -6.03 8.77
N ASP A 56 -6.50 -6.16 10.05
CA ASP A 56 -7.82 -6.63 10.49
C ASP A 56 -8.92 -5.75 9.87
N SER A 57 -9.50 -6.23 8.77
CA SER A 57 -10.59 -5.56 8.07
C SER A 57 -11.92 -5.70 8.79
N ALA A 58 -11.97 -6.53 9.86
CA ALA A 58 -13.18 -6.72 10.64
C ALA A 58 -13.55 -5.44 11.39
N MET A 59 -14.82 -5.04 11.23
CA MET A 59 -15.39 -3.91 11.98
C MET A 59 -15.57 -4.33 13.44
N ARG A 60 -15.01 -3.55 14.36
CA ARG A 60 -15.23 -3.74 15.79
C ARG A 60 -15.70 -2.45 16.47
N VAL A 61 -16.21 -2.56 17.69
CA VAL A 61 -16.58 -1.42 18.52
C VAL A 61 -15.38 -1.01 19.37
N TRP A 62 -14.98 0.25 19.29
CA TRP A 62 -13.96 0.87 20.13
C TRP A 62 -14.66 1.77 21.14
N THR A 63 -14.33 1.65 22.41
CA THR A 63 -14.99 2.39 23.48
C THR A 63 -14.05 3.37 24.15
N PHE A 64 -14.46 4.64 24.23
CA PHE A 64 -13.71 5.71 24.90
C PHE A 64 -14.07 5.75 26.37
N ARG A 65 -13.09 5.61 27.27
CA ARG A 65 -13.30 5.49 28.72
C ARG A 65 -13.79 6.77 29.38
N ASP A 66 -13.43 7.93 28.84
CA ASP A 66 -13.73 9.26 29.37
C ASP A 66 -15.18 9.70 29.06
N THR A 67 -15.71 9.29 27.92
CA THR A 67 -17.02 9.71 27.44
C THR A 67 -18.04 8.58 27.35
N GLY A 68 -17.60 7.30 27.40
CA GLY A 68 -18.42 6.14 27.07
C GLY A 68 -18.84 6.07 25.60
N ALA A 69 -18.32 6.96 24.75
CA ALA A 69 -18.66 6.98 23.35
C ALA A 69 -18.08 5.74 22.63
N HIS A 70 -18.77 5.30 21.58
CA HIS A 70 -18.36 4.16 20.76
C HIS A 70 -18.12 4.56 19.31
N ILE A 71 -17.15 3.93 18.67
CA ILE A 71 -16.94 4.01 17.22
C ILE A 71 -16.86 2.60 16.62
N HIS A 72 -17.64 2.35 15.58
CA HIS A 72 -17.56 1.13 14.78
C HIS A 72 -16.55 1.35 13.66
N ALA A 73 -15.43 0.65 13.69
CA ALA A 73 -14.35 0.84 12.73
C ALA A 73 -13.41 -0.36 12.71
N SER A 74 -12.75 -0.61 11.58
CA SER A 74 -11.67 -1.59 11.48
C SER A 74 -10.34 -0.98 11.90
N PHE A 75 -9.48 -1.76 12.54
CA PHE A 75 -8.15 -1.34 12.96
C PHE A 75 -7.25 -1.17 11.73
N VAL A 76 -6.47 -0.09 11.68
CA VAL A 76 -5.50 0.18 10.62
C VAL A 76 -4.08 0.11 11.17
N ALA A 77 -3.77 0.86 12.22
CA ALA A 77 -2.41 0.94 12.78
C ALA A 77 -2.42 1.50 14.20
N ALA A 78 -1.34 1.27 14.96
CA ALA A 78 -1.09 1.94 16.24
C ALA A 78 0.38 2.32 16.38
N GLN A 79 0.66 3.58 16.75
CA GLN A 79 2.01 4.12 16.94
C GLN A 79 2.01 5.38 17.80
N ASP A 80 3.11 5.57 18.54
CA ASP A 80 3.38 6.79 19.31
C ASP A 80 2.19 7.19 20.19
N GLY A 81 1.59 6.19 20.86
CA GLY A 81 0.43 6.39 21.72
C GLY A 81 -0.88 6.68 20.99
N LYS A 82 -0.93 6.60 19.66
CA LYS A 82 -2.12 6.80 18.83
C LYS A 82 -2.49 5.52 18.11
N PHE A 83 -3.80 5.32 17.83
CA PHE A 83 -4.29 4.30 16.93
C PHE A 83 -5.13 4.91 15.82
N GLN A 84 -5.12 4.24 14.67
CA GLN A 84 -5.89 4.60 13.49
C GLN A 84 -6.90 3.53 13.19
N VAL A 85 -8.11 3.95 12.86
CA VAL A 85 -9.20 3.05 12.47
C VAL A 85 -9.90 3.55 11.22
N ARG A 86 -10.39 2.62 10.41
CA ARG A 86 -11.18 2.88 9.21
C ARG A 86 -12.65 2.71 9.54
N ARG A 87 -13.42 3.75 9.36
CA ARG A 87 -14.87 3.76 9.55
C ARG A 87 -15.58 3.13 8.34
N SER A 88 -16.88 2.83 8.51
CA SER A 88 -17.74 2.32 7.43
C SER A 88 -17.86 3.25 6.21
N ASP A 89 -17.63 4.56 6.41
CA ASP A 89 -17.58 5.57 5.33
C ASP A 89 -16.18 5.65 4.66
N ASN A 90 -15.33 4.66 4.89
CA ASN A 90 -13.95 4.52 4.39
C ASN A 90 -12.96 5.59 4.88
N LYS A 91 -13.35 6.47 5.81
CA LYS A 91 -12.47 7.48 6.39
C LYS A 91 -11.60 6.87 7.47
N ILE A 92 -10.30 7.18 7.41
CA ILE A 92 -9.36 6.85 8.47
C ILE A 92 -9.35 8.00 9.48
N VAL A 93 -9.54 7.66 10.74
CA VAL A 93 -9.49 8.60 11.87
C VAL A 93 -8.47 8.10 12.89
N SER A 94 -7.78 9.05 13.54
CA SER A 94 -6.76 8.74 14.55
C SER A 94 -7.21 9.22 15.92
N PHE A 95 -6.96 8.40 16.96
CA PHE A 95 -7.26 8.69 18.34
C PHE A 95 -6.09 8.31 19.24
N GLU A 96 -6.02 8.87 20.44
CA GLU A 96 -5.06 8.48 21.47
C GLU A 96 -5.47 7.14 22.09
N ILE A 97 -4.53 6.18 22.15
CA ILE A 97 -4.77 4.86 22.78
C ILE A 97 -5.17 5.02 24.22
N ALA A 98 -4.56 5.97 24.95
CA ALA A 98 -4.85 6.25 26.35
C ALA A 98 -6.29 6.64 26.63
N LYS A 99 -7.08 7.04 25.63
CA LYS A 99 -8.52 7.36 25.77
C LYS A 99 -9.44 6.17 25.63
N LEU A 100 -8.93 5.03 25.22
CA LEU A 100 -9.72 3.80 25.12
C LEU A 100 -9.88 3.11 26.48
N THR A 101 -10.86 2.21 26.55
CA THR A 101 -10.98 1.27 27.67
C THR A 101 -9.73 0.38 27.77
N GLU A 102 -9.44 -0.13 28.94
CA GLU A 102 -8.31 -1.05 29.15
C GLU A 102 -8.41 -2.31 28.26
N LEU A 103 -9.63 -2.76 28.00
CA LEU A 103 -9.88 -3.91 27.13
C LEU A 103 -9.43 -3.62 25.70
N ASP A 104 -9.74 -2.44 25.16
CA ASP A 104 -9.35 -2.03 23.82
C ASP A 104 -7.85 -1.72 23.70
N GLN A 105 -7.26 -1.13 24.76
CA GLN A 105 -5.83 -0.93 24.83
C GLN A 105 -5.06 -2.27 24.80
N LYS A 106 -5.51 -3.23 25.64
CA LYS A 106 -4.93 -4.58 25.68
C LYS A 106 -5.06 -5.30 24.34
N TRP A 107 -6.18 -5.13 23.63
CA TRP A 107 -6.36 -5.70 22.30
C TRP A 107 -5.34 -5.11 21.30
N ILE A 108 -5.14 -3.78 21.32
CA ILE A 108 -4.11 -3.13 20.48
C ILE A 108 -2.72 -3.68 20.78
N ASP A 109 -2.36 -3.80 22.06
CA ASP A 109 -1.04 -4.32 22.47
C ASP A 109 -0.84 -5.76 22.01
N GLN A 110 -1.84 -6.62 22.19
CA GLN A 110 -1.81 -8.00 21.71
C GLN A 110 -1.67 -8.07 20.18
N ARG A 111 -2.42 -7.21 19.46
CA ARG A 111 -2.35 -7.14 18.02
C ARG A 111 -0.98 -6.70 17.54
N MET A 112 -0.41 -5.69 18.15
CA MET A 112 0.94 -5.18 17.82
C MET A 112 2.03 -6.18 18.19
N SER A 113 1.84 -6.95 19.27
CA SER A 113 2.76 -8.05 19.63
C SER A 113 2.74 -9.16 18.58
N LYS A 114 1.54 -9.59 18.19
CA LYS A 114 1.36 -10.61 17.15
C LYS A 114 1.97 -10.18 15.80
N ILE A 115 1.82 -8.90 15.42
CA ILE A 115 2.47 -8.36 14.22
C ILE A 115 4.00 -8.42 14.34
N ARG A 116 4.56 -8.09 15.51
CA ARG A 116 6.00 -8.22 15.77
C ARG A 116 6.46 -9.66 15.68
N GLU A 117 5.78 -10.59 16.36
CA GLU A 117 6.08 -12.03 16.31
C GLU A 117 6.03 -12.58 14.87
N MET A 118 5.03 -12.18 14.09
CA MET A 118 4.94 -12.57 12.69
C MET A 118 6.08 -11.99 11.85
N ASN A 119 6.50 -10.76 12.13
CA ASN A 119 7.65 -10.15 11.46
C ASN A 119 8.96 -10.83 11.83
N GLU A 120 9.12 -11.26 13.09
CA GLU A 120 10.28 -12.01 13.58
C GLU A 120 10.29 -13.46 13.09
N SER A 121 9.13 -14.14 13.06
CA SER A 121 9.02 -15.55 12.63
C SER A 121 9.18 -15.75 11.14
N ASN A 122 8.89 -14.73 10.34
CA ASN A 122 9.07 -14.73 8.88
C ASN A 122 10.47 -14.30 8.42
N SER A 123 11.41 -14.08 9.34
CA SER A 123 12.83 -14.02 8.99
C SER A 123 13.27 -15.42 8.54
N PRO A 124 13.88 -15.58 7.36
CA PRO A 124 14.25 -16.90 6.87
C PRO A 124 15.19 -17.58 7.85
N ARG A 125 14.70 -18.64 8.52
CA ARG A 125 15.53 -19.53 9.33
C ARG A 125 16.21 -20.55 8.42
N ILE A 126 17.05 -20.09 7.52
CA ILE A 126 18.02 -20.99 6.88
C ILE A 126 19.18 -21.13 7.85
N PRO A 127 19.50 -22.34 8.33
CA PRO A 127 20.65 -22.53 9.19
C PRO A 127 21.90 -22.00 8.48
N PHE A 128 22.66 -21.16 9.15
CA PHE A 128 23.86 -20.49 8.65
C PHE A 128 24.93 -21.45 8.06
N SER A 129 24.86 -22.73 8.37
CA SER A 129 25.76 -23.77 7.89
C SER A 129 25.47 -24.29 6.47
N GLN A 130 24.39 -23.86 5.83
CA GLN A 130 24.03 -24.30 4.46
C GLN A 130 24.20 -23.23 3.38
N LEU A 131 24.61 -22.02 3.75
CA LEU A 131 24.97 -20.99 2.78
C LEU A 131 26.39 -21.25 2.26
N VAL A 132 26.51 -22.24 1.40
CA VAL A 132 27.71 -22.37 0.56
C VAL A 132 27.69 -21.16 -0.38
N SER A 133 28.79 -20.39 -0.36
CA SER A 133 29.02 -19.33 -1.33
C SER A 133 28.96 -19.93 -2.74
N THR A 134 27.78 -19.93 -3.33
CA THR A 134 27.62 -20.27 -4.74
C THR A 134 28.03 -19.04 -5.53
N LYS A 135 28.92 -19.27 -6.49
CA LYS A 135 29.33 -18.31 -7.50
C LYS A 135 28.10 -17.58 -8.02
N ALA A 136 28.16 -16.23 -8.04
CA ALA A 136 27.07 -15.40 -8.56
C ALA A 136 26.55 -15.97 -9.88
N GLU A 137 25.26 -16.28 -9.94
CA GLU A 137 24.61 -16.65 -11.20
C GLU A 137 24.32 -15.35 -11.95
N SER A 138 24.85 -15.22 -13.17
CA SER A 138 24.49 -14.08 -14.01
C SER A 138 22.99 -14.16 -14.34
N VAL A 139 22.29 -13.03 -14.29
CA VAL A 139 20.88 -12.95 -14.68
C VAL A 139 20.81 -12.80 -16.19
N PRO A 140 20.57 -13.87 -16.98
CA PRO A 140 20.50 -13.77 -18.41
C PRO A 140 19.31 -12.93 -18.84
N GLY A 141 19.49 -12.07 -19.84
CA GLY A 141 18.37 -11.40 -20.50
C GLY A 141 17.74 -10.24 -19.75
N ILE A 142 18.45 -9.60 -18.78
CA ILE A 142 17.90 -8.40 -18.10
C ILE A 142 17.46 -7.33 -19.12
N ALA A 143 18.22 -7.12 -20.19
CA ALA A 143 17.89 -6.18 -21.26
C ALA A 143 16.58 -6.51 -21.96
N ASP A 144 16.20 -7.80 -22.07
CA ASP A 144 15.01 -8.26 -22.79
C ASP A 144 13.72 -7.68 -22.20
N SER A 145 13.68 -7.42 -20.88
CA SER A 145 12.52 -6.82 -20.22
C SER A 145 12.44 -5.30 -20.48
N PHE A 146 13.58 -4.61 -20.59
CA PHE A 146 13.63 -3.16 -20.75
C PHE A 146 13.62 -2.71 -22.22
N GLU A 147 14.09 -3.56 -23.14
CA GLU A 147 14.20 -3.21 -24.55
C GLU A 147 12.88 -2.81 -25.23
N PRO A 148 11.72 -3.46 -24.96
CA PRO A 148 10.44 -3.02 -25.53
C PRO A 148 10.14 -1.55 -25.20
N PHE A 149 10.39 -1.12 -23.96
CA PHE A 149 10.18 0.26 -23.51
C PHE A 149 11.24 1.23 -24.03
N ALA A 150 12.47 0.78 -24.21
CA ALA A 150 13.51 1.58 -24.87
C ALA A 150 13.16 1.85 -26.35
N LYS A 151 12.60 0.88 -27.06
CA LYS A 151 12.09 1.05 -28.43
C LYS A 151 10.93 2.05 -28.52
N LEU A 152 10.12 2.16 -27.46
CA LEU A 152 9.06 3.16 -27.33
C LEU A 152 9.56 4.53 -26.84
N ASN A 153 10.87 4.70 -26.64
CA ASN A 153 11.50 5.89 -26.06
C ASN A 153 11.01 6.30 -24.66
N VAL A 154 10.50 5.34 -23.89
CA VAL A 154 10.07 5.55 -22.49
C VAL A 154 11.27 5.60 -21.55
N LEU A 155 12.33 4.86 -21.88
CA LEU A 155 13.56 4.78 -21.11
C LEU A 155 14.77 4.59 -22.02
N LYS A 156 15.96 4.71 -21.40
CA LYS A 156 17.24 4.28 -22.00
C LYS A 156 17.93 3.36 -21.02
N TYR A 157 18.75 2.45 -21.52
CA TYR A 157 19.58 1.62 -20.67
C TYR A 157 21.01 1.51 -21.19
N ARG A 158 21.92 1.20 -20.31
CA ARG A 158 23.32 0.89 -20.55
C ARG A 158 23.80 -0.08 -19.48
N GLN A 159 24.91 -0.75 -19.71
CA GLN A 159 25.55 -1.59 -18.71
C GLN A 159 27.07 -1.37 -18.68
N ASP A 160 27.65 -1.69 -17.54
CA ASP A 160 29.08 -1.86 -17.36
C ASP A 160 29.37 -3.32 -16.91
N GLY A 161 30.57 -3.59 -16.42
CA GLY A 161 30.90 -4.96 -15.95
C GLY A 161 30.21 -5.38 -14.65
N ARG A 162 29.44 -4.52 -14.00
CA ARG A 162 28.82 -4.78 -12.68
C ARG A 162 27.34 -4.50 -12.63
N PHE A 163 26.85 -3.49 -13.33
CA PHE A 163 25.50 -3.01 -13.21
C PHE A 163 24.83 -2.80 -14.56
N PHE A 164 23.54 -3.06 -14.59
CA PHE A 164 22.61 -2.59 -15.62
C PHE A 164 22.01 -1.28 -15.16
N TYR A 165 22.15 -0.21 -15.95
CA TYR A 165 21.64 1.12 -15.63
C TYR A 165 20.42 1.43 -16.47
N VAL A 166 19.40 1.99 -15.84
CA VAL A 166 18.16 2.44 -16.50
C VAL A 166 17.96 3.92 -16.24
N GLU A 167 17.77 4.66 -17.31
CA GLU A 167 17.47 6.08 -17.33
C GLU A 167 16.01 6.29 -17.73
N SER A 168 15.22 6.93 -16.89
CA SER A 168 13.82 7.22 -17.14
C SER A 168 13.38 8.51 -16.44
N ASP A 169 12.24 9.06 -16.86
CA ASP A 169 11.59 10.17 -16.18
C ASP A 169 10.46 9.71 -15.22
N SER A 170 10.30 8.40 -15.04
CA SER A 170 9.25 7.81 -14.20
C SER A 170 7.81 8.17 -14.62
N MET A 171 7.60 8.50 -15.90
CA MET A 171 6.29 8.80 -16.49
C MET A 171 5.86 7.63 -17.38
N PRO A 172 5.06 6.67 -16.86
CA PRO A 172 4.62 5.52 -17.65
C PRO A 172 3.63 5.90 -18.75
N ASP A 173 3.51 5.02 -19.75
CA ASP A 173 2.59 5.17 -20.89
C ASP A 173 1.15 4.70 -20.59
N HIS A 174 0.72 4.82 -19.36
CA HIS A 174 -0.66 4.53 -18.94
C HIS A 174 -1.24 5.69 -18.12
N ARG A 175 -2.56 5.68 -17.91
CA ARG A 175 -3.20 6.66 -17.04
C ARG A 175 -2.67 6.48 -15.61
N MET A 176 -2.29 7.58 -14.99
CA MET A 176 -1.81 7.60 -13.62
C MET A 176 -2.88 8.12 -12.66
N MET A 177 -2.77 7.76 -11.39
CA MET A 177 -3.53 8.31 -10.27
C MET A 177 -5.03 7.98 -10.23
N VAL A 178 -5.64 7.49 -11.31
CA VAL A 178 -7.10 7.26 -11.37
C VAL A 178 -7.51 6.12 -10.43
N GLY A 179 -8.54 6.36 -9.62
CA GLY A 179 -9.03 5.40 -8.62
C GLY A 179 -8.58 5.68 -7.19
N ILE A 180 -7.57 6.51 -6.97
CA ILE A 180 -7.08 6.87 -5.64
C ILE A 180 -8.18 7.56 -4.83
N THR A 181 -8.39 7.09 -3.59
CA THR A 181 -9.38 7.63 -2.64
C THR A 181 -8.76 8.24 -1.38
N ALA A 182 -7.46 8.05 -1.17
CA ALA A 182 -6.68 8.63 -0.08
C ALA A 182 -5.54 9.50 -0.64
N TRP A 183 -5.90 10.64 -1.23
CA TRP A 183 -4.99 11.48 -1.99
C TRP A 183 -4.33 12.57 -1.12
N GLN A 184 -3.01 12.70 -1.25
CA GLN A 184 -2.21 13.72 -0.56
C GLN A 184 -1.89 14.93 -1.45
N GLN A 185 -2.64 15.12 -2.54
CA GLN A 185 -2.54 16.21 -3.49
C GLN A 185 -1.23 16.26 -4.32
N GLN A 186 -0.49 15.14 -4.39
CA GLN A 186 0.60 14.98 -5.34
C GLN A 186 0.05 14.68 -6.74
N VAL A 187 0.84 15.02 -7.76
CA VAL A 187 0.52 14.77 -9.17
C VAL A 187 1.79 14.29 -9.89
N PRO A 188 1.68 13.49 -10.96
CA PRO A 188 2.85 12.99 -11.66
C PRO A 188 3.68 14.11 -12.32
N LEU A 189 4.97 14.16 -11.98
CA LEU A 189 5.95 15.01 -12.65
C LEU A 189 7.15 14.17 -13.11
N PRO A 190 7.73 14.46 -14.28
CA PRO A 190 8.95 13.83 -14.73
C PRO A 190 10.09 13.95 -13.73
N GLN A 191 10.78 12.85 -13.49
CA GLN A 191 11.88 12.75 -12.54
C GLN A 191 13.24 12.73 -13.23
N PRO A 192 14.31 13.25 -12.60
CA PRO A 192 15.60 13.36 -13.24
C PRO A 192 16.47 12.10 -13.07
N TYR A 193 15.95 10.91 -13.36
CA TYR A 193 16.71 9.65 -13.22
C TYR A 193 17.62 9.38 -14.42
N PHE A 194 18.55 10.29 -14.67
CA PHE A 194 19.45 10.25 -15.83
C PHE A 194 20.93 10.37 -15.43
N GLY A 195 21.82 9.85 -16.26
CA GLY A 195 23.27 9.95 -16.08
C GLY A 195 23.74 9.32 -14.77
N ASN A 196 24.35 10.08 -13.90
CA ASN A 196 24.81 9.61 -12.58
C ASN A 196 23.65 9.39 -11.60
N ASN A 197 22.45 9.85 -11.93
CA ASN A 197 21.23 9.65 -11.16
C ASN A 197 20.35 8.55 -11.78
N ALA A 198 20.89 7.69 -12.62
CA ALA A 198 20.19 6.54 -13.20
C ALA A 198 19.97 5.43 -12.16
N TRP A 199 18.91 4.64 -12.33
CA TRP A 199 18.70 3.39 -11.60
C TRP A 199 19.77 2.39 -11.96
N ARG A 200 20.20 1.58 -11.00
CA ARG A 200 21.19 0.54 -11.22
C ARG A 200 20.75 -0.78 -10.62
N ILE A 201 20.94 -1.86 -11.36
CA ILE A 201 20.57 -3.23 -10.99
C ILE A 201 21.86 -4.06 -11.10
N PRO A 202 22.27 -4.83 -10.08
CA PRO A 202 23.41 -5.73 -10.17
C PRO A 202 23.21 -6.76 -11.28
N LEU A 203 24.25 -6.96 -12.13
CA LEU A 203 24.24 -7.99 -13.16
C LEU A 203 24.55 -9.39 -12.59
N GLU A 204 25.27 -9.42 -11.48
CA GLU A 204 25.64 -10.64 -10.76
C GLU A 204 25.17 -10.52 -9.32
N PRO A 205 23.92 -10.93 -9.00
CA PRO A 205 23.41 -10.93 -7.65
C PRO A 205 24.27 -11.80 -6.71
N VAL A 206 24.52 -11.32 -5.52
CA VAL A 206 25.23 -12.07 -4.47
C VAL A 206 24.25 -12.41 -3.36
N VAL A 207 24.14 -13.68 -3.01
CA VAL A 207 23.24 -14.12 -1.92
C VAL A 207 23.65 -13.47 -0.61
N ALA A 208 22.70 -12.83 0.08
CA ALA A 208 22.95 -12.15 1.33
C ALA A 208 23.19 -13.15 2.47
N LYS A 209 24.21 -12.90 3.30
CA LYS A 209 24.43 -13.68 4.52
C LYS A 209 23.31 -13.49 5.54
N ASN A 210 22.77 -12.27 5.59
CA ASN A 210 21.66 -11.89 6.46
C ASN A 210 20.62 -11.17 5.60
N PRO A 211 19.72 -11.89 4.95
CA PRO A 211 18.66 -11.31 4.14
C PRO A 211 17.78 -10.34 4.94
N LEU A 212 17.46 -9.19 4.36
CA LEU A 212 16.68 -8.15 5.01
C LEU A 212 15.24 -8.13 4.50
N SER A 213 14.29 -8.17 5.44
CA SER A 213 12.85 -8.16 5.12
C SER A 213 12.32 -6.74 4.93
N ALA A 214 11.54 -6.52 3.88
CA ALA A 214 10.82 -5.28 3.65
C ALA A 214 9.70 -5.01 4.68
N LYS A 215 9.37 -5.99 5.54
CA LYS A 215 8.46 -5.82 6.69
C LYS A 215 9.04 -4.94 7.80
N SER A 216 10.36 -4.86 7.90
CA SER A 216 11.08 -4.13 8.95
C SER A 216 12.11 -3.15 8.45
N HIS A 217 12.39 -3.17 7.13
CA HIS A 217 13.42 -2.38 6.46
C HIS A 217 12.87 -1.72 5.20
N PHE A 218 13.62 -0.78 4.64
CA PHE A 218 13.36 -0.16 3.34
C PHE A 218 12.01 0.55 3.23
N PHE A 219 11.56 1.23 4.28
CA PHE A 219 10.32 2.01 4.26
C PHE A 219 10.44 3.32 3.49
N ARG A 220 11.59 3.58 2.91
CA ARG A 220 11.89 4.77 2.10
C ARG A 220 12.55 4.33 0.79
N GLY A 221 12.23 5.07 -0.28
CA GLY A 221 12.78 4.77 -1.60
C GLY A 221 12.30 3.44 -2.19
N ALA A 222 12.92 3.07 -3.31
CA ALA A 222 12.56 1.89 -4.06
C ALA A 222 13.18 0.61 -3.51
N ILE A 223 12.48 -0.51 -3.71
CA ILE A 223 12.98 -1.88 -3.49
C ILE A 223 13.15 -2.63 -4.81
N ALA A 224 12.54 -2.13 -5.90
CA ALA A 224 12.65 -2.72 -7.23
C ALA A 224 12.50 -1.64 -8.30
N LEU A 225 12.80 -2.00 -9.54
CA LEU A 225 12.60 -1.19 -10.74
C LEU A 225 11.75 -1.97 -11.74
N ALA A 226 10.63 -1.40 -12.16
CA ALA A 226 9.77 -1.98 -13.18
C ALA A 226 10.42 -1.93 -14.57
N ALA A 227 10.04 -2.84 -15.45
CA ALA A 227 10.57 -2.94 -16.81
C ALA A 227 10.36 -1.66 -17.65
N ASN A 228 9.34 -0.86 -17.31
CA ASN A 228 9.10 0.46 -17.92
C ASN A 228 9.90 1.61 -17.28
N GLY A 229 10.83 1.32 -16.38
CA GLY A 229 11.69 2.32 -15.74
C GLY A 229 11.05 3.09 -14.58
N VAL A 230 9.87 2.70 -14.13
CA VAL A 230 9.19 3.26 -12.95
C VAL A 230 9.67 2.53 -11.70
N PRO A 231 10.14 3.22 -10.64
CA PRO A 231 10.55 2.57 -9.40
C PRO A 231 9.36 1.94 -8.66
N ILE A 232 9.64 0.89 -7.90
CA ILE A 232 8.66 0.22 -7.06
C ILE A 232 9.10 0.35 -5.62
N PHE A 233 8.28 0.98 -4.80
CA PHE A 233 8.55 1.21 -3.38
C PHE A 233 7.96 0.09 -2.52
N ASN A 234 8.40 0.02 -1.27
CA ASN A 234 7.84 -0.89 -0.30
C ASN A 234 6.31 -0.68 -0.19
N PRO A 235 5.48 -1.73 -0.26
CA PRO A 235 4.03 -1.63 -0.06
C PRO A 235 3.63 -0.97 1.27
N ILE A 236 4.49 -1.08 2.28
CA ILE A 236 4.31 -0.41 3.57
C ILE A 236 4.98 0.96 3.53
N LYS A 237 4.22 1.98 3.93
CA LYS A 237 4.71 3.37 3.99
C LYS A 237 5.85 3.55 5.00
N ASN A 238 6.46 4.72 4.95
CA ASN A 238 7.53 5.14 5.88
C ASN A 238 7.11 5.21 7.36
N ASP A 239 5.83 5.04 7.67
CA ASP A 239 5.34 4.84 9.04
C ASP A 239 5.55 3.39 9.54
N GLY A 240 6.04 2.50 8.66
CA GLY A 240 6.30 1.10 8.94
C GLY A 240 5.04 0.24 9.14
N ARG A 241 3.86 0.67 8.68
CA ARG A 241 2.58 0.02 9.01
C ARG A 241 1.49 0.16 7.97
N THR A 242 1.33 1.33 7.36
CA THR A 242 0.23 1.58 6.43
C THR A 242 0.53 0.87 5.12
N ASP A 243 -0.28 -0.13 4.79
CA ASP A 243 -0.31 -0.77 3.48
C ASP A 243 -1.00 0.18 2.49
N THR A 244 -0.27 0.61 1.47
CA THR A 244 -0.73 1.61 0.50
C THR A 244 -1.90 1.13 -0.33
N LEU A 245 -1.93 -0.16 -0.70
CA LEU A 245 -3.04 -0.75 -1.45
C LEU A 245 -4.33 -0.77 -0.61
N LEU A 246 -4.23 -1.28 0.62
CA LEU A 246 -5.39 -1.34 1.53
C LEU A 246 -5.85 0.04 1.99
N ALA A 247 -4.97 1.02 2.02
CA ALA A 247 -5.29 2.40 2.35
C ALA A 247 -6.03 3.15 1.24
N GLY A 248 -6.12 2.59 0.02
CA GLY A 248 -6.74 3.26 -1.12
C GLY A 248 -5.89 4.40 -1.69
N GLU A 249 -4.57 4.31 -1.51
CA GLU A 249 -3.61 5.29 -2.01
C GLU A 249 -3.10 4.99 -3.41
N LEU A 250 -3.42 3.80 -3.96
CA LEU A 250 -2.94 3.37 -5.27
C LEU A 250 -4.00 3.48 -6.35
N ASP A 251 -3.57 3.75 -7.56
CA ASP A 251 -4.38 3.74 -8.76
C ASP A 251 -4.61 2.30 -9.29
N GLU A 252 -5.27 2.19 -10.42
CA GLU A 252 -5.59 0.92 -11.07
C GLU A 252 -4.35 0.10 -11.49
N PHE A 253 -3.19 0.73 -11.60
CA PHE A 253 -1.91 0.10 -11.96
C PHE A 253 -1.01 -0.18 -10.75
N GLY A 254 -1.46 0.18 -9.56
CA GLY A 254 -0.74 -0.07 -8.32
C GLY A 254 0.31 0.99 -7.98
N GLY A 255 0.16 2.19 -8.52
CA GLY A 255 1.05 3.32 -8.28
C GLY A 255 0.35 4.55 -7.71
N HIS A 256 1.16 5.48 -7.26
CA HIS A 256 0.79 6.83 -6.88
C HIS A 256 2.00 7.78 -6.92
N CYS A 257 1.80 9.05 -6.56
CA CYS A 257 2.90 10.00 -6.45
C CYS A 257 3.35 10.18 -5.01
N GLY A 258 4.65 10.23 -4.81
CA GLY A 258 5.30 10.59 -3.55
C GLY A 258 5.39 12.10 -3.32
N ARG A 259 6.14 12.49 -2.27
CA ARG A 259 6.28 13.91 -1.86
C ARG A 259 7.01 14.80 -2.85
N ALA A 260 7.75 14.20 -3.77
CA ALA A 260 8.43 14.92 -4.85
C ALA A 260 7.61 14.98 -6.14
N ASP A 261 6.31 14.67 -6.07
CA ASP A 261 5.45 14.46 -7.25
C ASP A 261 6.00 13.35 -8.16
N ASP A 262 6.70 12.39 -7.57
CA ASP A 262 7.36 11.25 -8.18
C ASP A 262 6.42 10.05 -8.24
N TYR A 263 5.98 9.69 -9.45
CA TYR A 263 5.14 8.50 -9.62
C TYR A 263 5.96 7.23 -9.39
N HIS A 264 5.42 6.28 -8.63
CA HIS A 264 6.02 4.99 -8.35
C HIS A 264 4.95 3.94 -8.03
N TYR A 265 5.28 2.67 -8.25
CA TYR A 265 4.43 1.54 -7.88
C TYR A 265 4.68 1.13 -6.43
N HIS A 266 3.74 0.36 -5.87
CA HIS A 266 3.85 -0.34 -4.57
C HIS A 266 3.48 -1.82 -4.65
N ILE A 267 3.01 -2.27 -5.80
CA ILE A 267 2.73 -3.67 -6.12
C ILE A 267 3.39 -4.03 -7.45
N ALA A 268 3.52 -5.31 -7.74
CA ALA A 268 4.09 -5.75 -9.00
C ALA A 268 3.25 -5.27 -10.19
N PRO A 269 3.84 -4.55 -11.17
CA PRO A 269 3.13 -3.99 -12.32
C PRO A 269 2.85 -5.07 -13.39
N THR A 270 2.03 -6.06 -13.06
CA THR A 270 1.78 -7.23 -13.91
C THR A 270 1.12 -6.90 -15.25
N HIS A 271 0.52 -5.72 -15.40
CA HIS A 271 0.02 -5.22 -16.69
C HIS A 271 1.13 -5.08 -17.74
N LEU A 272 2.39 -4.90 -17.31
CA LEU A 272 3.53 -4.81 -18.23
C LEU A 272 3.78 -6.13 -19.00
N GLN A 273 3.23 -7.27 -18.53
CA GLN A 273 3.29 -8.54 -19.25
C GLN A 273 2.64 -8.49 -20.64
N GLU A 274 1.74 -7.54 -20.88
CA GLU A 274 1.17 -7.31 -22.21
C GLU A 274 2.21 -6.84 -23.24
N ILE A 275 3.28 -6.19 -22.74
CA ILE A 275 4.36 -5.62 -23.57
C ILE A 275 5.60 -6.51 -23.54
N VAL A 276 6.06 -6.91 -22.35
CA VAL A 276 7.30 -7.71 -22.23
C VAL A 276 7.09 -9.19 -22.54
N GLY A 277 5.88 -9.70 -22.45
CA GLY A 277 5.56 -11.13 -22.52
C GLY A 277 5.37 -11.75 -21.14
N LYS A 278 4.59 -12.83 -21.07
CA LYS A 278 4.30 -13.53 -19.81
C LYS A 278 5.49 -14.32 -19.26
N ASP A 279 6.40 -14.68 -20.15
CA ASP A 279 7.63 -15.42 -19.86
C ASP A 279 8.79 -14.53 -19.41
N LYS A 280 8.60 -13.20 -19.36
CA LYS A 280 9.61 -12.24 -18.98
C LYS A 280 9.34 -11.60 -17.62
N PRO A 281 10.40 -11.18 -16.90
CA PRO A 281 10.24 -10.37 -15.71
C PRO A 281 9.52 -9.05 -15.98
N VAL A 282 8.61 -8.66 -15.10
CA VAL A 282 7.94 -7.34 -15.13
C VAL A 282 8.75 -6.26 -14.39
N ALA A 283 9.71 -6.70 -13.56
CA ALA A 283 10.56 -5.84 -12.75
C ALA A 283 11.82 -6.60 -12.33
N TYR A 284 12.78 -5.85 -11.77
CA TYR A 284 13.95 -6.39 -11.08
C TYR A 284 14.08 -5.76 -9.71
N ALA A 285 14.27 -6.59 -8.68
CA ALA A 285 14.60 -6.11 -7.36
C ALA A 285 15.99 -5.45 -7.34
N LEU A 286 16.23 -4.53 -6.41
CA LEU A 286 17.51 -3.80 -6.38
C LEU A 286 18.70 -4.64 -5.90
N ASP A 287 18.47 -5.88 -5.51
CA ASP A 287 19.50 -6.90 -5.30
C ASP A 287 19.90 -7.65 -6.57
N GLY A 288 19.22 -7.37 -7.70
CA GLY A 288 19.51 -7.92 -9.03
C GLY A 288 18.62 -9.07 -9.46
N TYR A 289 17.82 -9.67 -8.59
CA TYR A 289 16.94 -10.78 -8.96
C TYR A 289 15.69 -10.33 -9.70
N PRO A 290 15.23 -11.11 -10.72
CA PRO A 290 14.05 -10.78 -11.49
C PRO A 290 12.77 -10.98 -10.69
N ILE A 291 11.71 -10.23 -11.04
CA ILE A 291 10.36 -10.35 -10.50
C ILE A 291 9.41 -10.72 -11.63
N TYR A 292 8.81 -11.89 -11.55
CA TYR A 292 7.81 -12.36 -12.51
C TYR A 292 6.38 -12.05 -12.08
N GLY A 293 5.43 -12.34 -12.97
CA GLY A 293 4.01 -12.20 -12.69
C GLY A 293 3.47 -13.28 -11.73
N PHE A 294 2.16 -13.56 -11.86
CA PHE A 294 1.46 -14.54 -11.01
C PHE A 294 1.68 -16.00 -11.43
N THR A 295 2.40 -16.25 -12.50
CA THR A 295 2.74 -17.58 -13.02
C THR A 295 4.23 -17.68 -13.26
N GLU A 296 4.73 -18.92 -13.31
CA GLU A 296 6.06 -19.19 -13.81
C GLU A 296 6.19 -18.76 -15.29
N PRO A 297 7.42 -18.56 -15.80
CA PRO A 297 7.63 -18.22 -17.22
C PRO A 297 7.02 -19.21 -18.22
N ASP A 298 6.92 -20.48 -17.88
CA ASP A 298 6.29 -21.52 -18.69
C ASP A 298 4.75 -21.55 -18.57
N GLY A 299 4.17 -20.63 -17.76
CA GLY A 299 2.74 -20.55 -17.50
C GLY A 299 2.23 -21.45 -16.39
N SER A 300 3.09 -22.27 -15.79
CA SER A 300 2.71 -23.12 -14.66
C SER A 300 2.41 -22.30 -13.40
N LYS A 301 1.81 -22.96 -12.42
CA LYS A 301 1.45 -22.34 -11.15
C LYS A 301 2.70 -22.13 -10.30
N VAL A 302 2.81 -20.94 -9.71
CA VAL A 302 3.84 -20.62 -8.72
C VAL A 302 3.58 -21.38 -7.42
N GLU A 303 4.59 -22.10 -6.92
CA GLU A 303 4.53 -22.86 -5.68
C GLU A 303 5.83 -22.72 -4.89
N GLY A 304 5.78 -22.94 -3.57
CA GLY A 304 6.98 -23.00 -2.72
C GLY A 304 7.70 -21.67 -2.54
N LEU A 305 6.99 -20.54 -2.60
CA LEU A 305 7.59 -19.24 -2.31
C LEU A 305 8.05 -19.15 -0.86
N ASP A 306 9.20 -18.53 -0.67
CA ASP A 306 9.75 -18.19 0.65
C ASP A 306 9.08 -16.92 1.25
N ALA A 307 9.61 -16.43 2.37
CA ALA A 307 9.08 -15.26 3.06
C ALA A 307 9.21 -13.94 2.26
N PHE A 308 10.00 -13.95 1.19
CA PHE A 308 10.22 -12.79 0.31
C PHE A 308 9.46 -12.90 -1.02
N ASN A 309 8.56 -13.88 -1.16
CA ASN A 309 7.90 -14.21 -2.42
C ASN A 309 8.88 -14.64 -3.52
N GLY A 310 9.96 -15.28 -3.14
CA GLY A 310 10.95 -15.83 -4.08
C GLY A 310 11.12 -17.33 -3.91
N HIS A 311 11.71 -17.96 -4.91
CA HIS A 311 12.14 -19.34 -4.89
C HIS A 311 13.19 -19.61 -5.96
N THR A 312 13.78 -20.80 -5.93
CA THR A 312 14.72 -21.25 -6.96
C THR A 312 14.10 -22.32 -7.80
N THR A 313 14.11 -22.16 -9.12
CA THR A 313 13.72 -23.21 -10.06
C THR A 313 14.88 -23.62 -10.99
N PRO A 314 14.93 -24.90 -11.43
CA PRO A 314 15.99 -25.35 -12.31
C PRO A 314 16.06 -24.54 -13.62
N GLY A 315 17.23 -24.09 -13.98
CA GLY A 315 17.46 -23.34 -15.21
C GLY A 315 17.13 -21.84 -15.18
N LEU A 316 16.42 -21.36 -14.15
CA LEU A 316 16.06 -19.96 -13.95
C LEU A 316 16.80 -19.32 -12.78
N GLY A 317 17.23 -20.13 -11.79
CA GLY A 317 17.82 -19.64 -10.56
C GLY A 317 16.80 -19.04 -9.60
N TYR A 318 17.29 -18.24 -8.63
CA TYR A 318 16.39 -17.55 -7.70
C TYR A 318 15.70 -16.37 -8.37
N HIS A 319 14.40 -16.23 -8.12
CA HIS A 319 13.56 -15.14 -8.62
C HIS A 319 12.37 -14.91 -7.71
N TYR A 320 11.75 -13.74 -7.83
CA TYR A 320 10.58 -13.32 -7.11
C TYR A 320 9.33 -13.40 -7.98
N HIS A 321 8.17 -13.44 -7.31
CA HIS A 321 6.87 -13.42 -7.97
C HIS A 321 5.93 -12.33 -7.42
N ALA A 322 5.05 -11.86 -8.29
CA ALA A 322 3.86 -11.13 -7.90
C ALA A 322 2.93 -12.01 -7.07
N THR A 323 2.34 -11.45 -6.01
CA THR A 323 1.29 -12.10 -5.23
C THR A 323 0.08 -11.17 -5.04
N LYS A 324 -1.10 -11.75 -4.83
CA LYS A 324 -2.33 -10.97 -4.61
C LYS A 324 -2.45 -10.45 -3.18
N THR A 325 -1.64 -10.97 -2.28
CA THR A 325 -1.59 -10.59 -0.88
C THR A 325 -0.22 -9.99 -0.57
N TYR A 326 -0.13 -9.22 0.52
CA TYR A 326 1.15 -8.69 0.99
C TYR A 326 2.23 -9.80 1.03
N PRO A 327 3.43 -9.58 0.54
CA PRO A 327 4.04 -8.30 0.14
C PRO A 327 3.81 -7.87 -1.33
N TYR A 328 2.98 -8.51 -2.11
CA TYR A 328 2.59 -8.22 -3.50
C TYR A 328 3.70 -8.38 -4.55
N LEU A 329 4.96 -8.30 -4.15
CA LEU A 329 6.19 -8.47 -4.94
C LEU A 329 7.31 -8.97 -4.00
N ASN A 330 8.58 -8.65 -4.24
CA ASN A 330 9.67 -9.04 -3.35
C ASN A 330 9.45 -8.50 -1.92
N GLY A 331 9.25 -9.40 -0.97
CA GLY A 331 9.01 -9.08 0.46
C GLY A 331 10.29 -8.78 1.25
N GLY A 332 11.41 -8.61 0.56
CA GLY A 332 12.74 -8.39 1.09
C GLY A 332 13.78 -8.64 0.01
N PHE A 333 15.03 -8.77 0.43
CA PHE A 333 16.15 -9.02 -0.46
C PHE A 333 16.84 -10.34 -0.14
N HIS A 334 16.78 -11.28 -1.06
CA HIS A 334 17.56 -12.50 -1.04
C HIS A 334 19.04 -12.21 -1.28
N GLY A 335 19.32 -11.22 -2.13
CA GLY A 335 20.65 -10.75 -2.45
C GLY A 335 21.17 -9.67 -1.51
N GLU A 336 22.46 -9.42 -1.58
CA GLU A 336 23.13 -8.38 -0.81
C GLU A 336 22.68 -6.98 -1.28
N VAL A 337 22.22 -6.15 -0.36
CA VAL A 337 21.98 -4.72 -0.51
C VAL A 337 22.56 -3.95 0.67
N VAL A 338 22.88 -2.69 0.46
CA VAL A 338 23.22 -1.77 1.56
C VAL A 338 22.01 -0.96 1.92
N GLU A 339 21.63 -0.96 3.20
CA GLU A 339 20.59 -0.07 3.69
C GLU A 339 21.23 1.15 4.35
N ARG A 340 20.74 2.34 3.98
CA ARG A 340 21.07 3.60 4.65
C ARG A 340 19.84 4.49 4.75
N ASP A 341 19.55 5.01 5.94
CA ASP A 341 18.40 5.89 6.20
C ASP A 341 17.04 5.28 5.77
N GLY A 342 16.89 3.95 5.90
CA GLY A 342 15.67 3.21 5.60
C GLY A 342 15.41 2.99 4.10
N GLN A 343 16.45 3.09 3.25
CA GLN A 343 16.38 2.83 1.81
C GLN A 343 17.60 2.06 1.32
N VAL A 344 17.49 1.42 0.16
CA VAL A 344 18.65 0.83 -0.53
C VAL A 344 19.60 1.95 -0.94
N ASP A 345 20.88 1.81 -0.65
CA ASP A 345 21.92 2.81 -0.96
C ASP A 345 23.02 2.22 -1.88
N PRO A 346 23.39 2.96 -2.89
CA PRO A 346 22.80 4.18 -3.38
C PRO A 346 21.63 3.93 -4.32
N GLN A 347 20.68 4.90 -4.32
CA GLN A 347 19.64 4.95 -5.32
C GLN A 347 19.41 6.39 -5.81
N PRO A 348 18.76 6.57 -6.97
CA PRO A 348 18.46 7.87 -7.53
C PRO A 348 17.65 8.77 -6.58
N GLN A 349 17.83 10.07 -6.76
CA GLN A 349 17.12 11.09 -6.02
C GLN A 349 16.04 11.73 -6.88
N ALA A 350 14.81 11.74 -6.38
CA ALA A 350 13.69 12.45 -7.02
C ALA A 350 13.88 13.98 -6.97
N GLY A 351 13.31 14.68 -7.93
CA GLY A 351 13.40 16.12 -8.11
C GLY A 351 12.11 16.85 -7.73
N GLY A 352 11.82 17.02 -6.42
CA GLY A 352 10.64 17.78 -6.00
C GLY A 352 10.73 19.26 -6.32
N VAL A 353 9.68 19.83 -6.94
CA VAL A 353 9.62 21.27 -7.30
C VAL A 353 8.85 22.08 -6.27
N ARG A 354 7.90 21.49 -5.56
CA ARG A 354 7.00 22.19 -4.62
C ARG A 354 6.99 21.53 -3.23
N PRO A 355 6.53 22.24 -2.19
CA PRO A 355 6.26 21.62 -0.88
C PRO A 355 5.14 20.59 -0.99
N ALA A 356 5.21 19.54 -0.17
CA ALA A 356 4.11 18.61 -0.01
C ALA A 356 2.87 19.32 0.52
N LEU A 357 1.70 18.96 0.01
CA LEU A 357 0.41 19.45 0.46
C LEU A 357 -0.19 18.48 1.50
N THR A 358 -1.21 18.95 2.22
CA THR A 358 -1.95 18.12 3.17
C THR A 358 -2.94 17.22 2.42
N PRO A 359 -3.30 16.04 2.97
CA PRO A 359 -4.31 15.17 2.37
C PRO A 359 -5.63 15.88 2.14
N LEU A 360 -6.22 15.73 0.95
CA LEU A 360 -7.55 16.23 0.64
C LEU A 360 -8.59 15.15 0.98
N ARG A 361 -9.22 15.29 2.13
CA ARG A 361 -10.19 14.30 2.64
C ARG A 361 -11.40 14.18 1.74
N GLY A 362 -11.82 12.95 1.48
CA GLY A 362 -12.98 12.64 0.64
C GLY A 362 -12.74 12.84 -0.86
N ALA A 363 -11.51 13.13 -1.26
CA ALA A 363 -11.15 13.21 -2.66
C ALA A 363 -11.12 11.81 -3.29
N LYS A 364 -11.59 11.72 -4.54
CA LYS A 364 -11.43 10.58 -5.42
C LYS A 364 -10.91 11.08 -6.76
N ILE A 365 -9.79 10.56 -7.19
CA ILE A 365 -9.27 10.90 -8.52
C ILE A 365 -10.03 10.08 -9.56
N ILE A 366 -10.66 10.77 -10.51
CA ILE A 366 -11.53 10.17 -11.53
C ILE A 366 -11.02 10.37 -12.96
N GLY A 367 -9.94 11.11 -13.16
CA GLY A 367 -9.36 11.32 -14.47
C GLY A 367 -7.93 11.85 -14.40
N PHE A 368 -7.16 11.48 -15.41
CA PHE A 368 -5.83 11.99 -15.69
C PHE A 368 -5.67 12.18 -17.19
N GLU A 369 -5.20 13.34 -17.61
CA GLU A 369 -4.93 13.65 -18.99
C GLU A 369 -3.53 14.24 -19.16
N SER A 370 -2.85 13.87 -20.23
CA SER A 370 -1.55 14.39 -20.63
C SER A 370 -1.59 14.89 -22.07
N LYS A 371 -1.00 16.04 -22.31
CA LYS A 371 -0.78 16.58 -23.67
C LYS A 371 0.70 16.87 -23.86
N ASN A 372 1.30 16.20 -24.86
CA ASN A 372 2.70 16.40 -25.26
C ASN A 372 3.71 16.23 -24.12
N ASN A 373 3.42 15.45 -23.11
CA ASN A 373 4.22 15.27 -21.90
C ASN A 373 4.70 16.57 -21.22
N LYS A 374 3.96 17.67 -21.44
CA LYS A 374 4.23 18.99 -20.86
C LYS A 374 3.04 19.60 -20.14
N SER A 375 1.82 19.27 -20.55
CA SER A 375 0.59 19.78 -19.95
C SER A 375 -0.25 18.63 -19.44
N PHE A 376 -0.73 18.72 -18.22
CA PHE A 376 -1.42 17.65 -17.52
C PHE A 376 -2.66 18.16 -16.81
N SER A 377 -3.61 17.29 -16.58
CA SER A 377 -4.81 17.56 -15.80
C SER A 377 -5.18 16.36 -14.95
N VAL A 378 -5.35 16.57 -13.65
CA VAL A 378 -5.91 15.61 -12.70
C VAL A 378 -7.32 16.06 -12.36
N LYS A 379 -8.32 15.20 -12.63
CA LYS A 379 -9.72 15.44 -12.30
C LYS A 379 -10.10 14.74 -11.01
N VAL A 380 -10.68 15.47 -10.07
CA VAL A 380 -10.92 15.03 -8.70
C VAL A 380 -12.37 15.30 -8.30
N GLU A 381 -13.04 14.30 -7.73
CA GLU A 381 -14.32 14.46 -7.03
C GLU A 381 -14.08 14.66 -5.53
N VAL A 382 -14.76 15.62 -4.92
CA VAL A 382 -14.79 15.87 -3.48
C VAL A 382 -16.24 16.11 -3.05
N GLY A 383 -16.88 15.12 -2.49
CA GLY A 383 -18.33 15.15 -2.29
C GLY A 383 -19.07 15.26 -3.62
N ASN A 384 -19.86 16.30 -3.81
CA ASN A 384 -20.59 16.56 -5.05
C ASN A 384 -19.88 17.58 -5.97
N GLU A 385 -18.65 17.96 -5.64
CA GLU A 385 -17.89 18.94 -6.43
C GLU A 385 -16.84 18.24 -7.30
N THR A 386 -16.70 18.71 -8.53
CA THR A 386 -15.57 18.36 -9.40
C THR A 386 -14.52 19.46 -9.32
N ARG A 387 -13.28 19.08 -9.10
CA ARG A 387 -12.11 19.96 -9.04
C ARG A 387 -11.04 19.50 -10.02
N TYR A 388 -10.12 20.39 -10.37
CA TYR A 388 -9.01 20.03 -11.25
C TYR A 388 -7.69 20.57 -10.70
N VAL A 389 -6.62 19.82 -10.96
CA VAL A 389 -5.26 20.32 -10.88
C VAL A 389 -4.69 20.24 -12.29
N ASN A 390 -4.67 21.39 -12.97
CA ASN A 390 -4.02 21.52 -14.26
C ASN A 390 -2.59 22.00 -14.05
N TYR A 391 -1.63 21.46 -14.77
CA TYR A 391 -0.26 21.92 -14.62
C TYR A 391 0.52 21.82 -15.92
N VAL A 392 1.49 22.72 -16.07
CA VAL A 392 2.34 22.84 -17.25
C VAL A 392 3.80 22.92 -16.84
N ILE A 393 4.63 22.14 -17.51
CA ILE A 393 6.09 22.21 -17.38
C ILE A 393 6.58 23.26 -18.39
N ASN A 394 7.11 24.36 -17.87
CA ASN A 394 7.62 25.46 -18.64
C ASN A 394 9.01 25.15 -19.23
N GLU A 395 9.42 25.85 -20.26
CA GLU A 395 10.73 25.64 -20.93
C GLU A 395 11.93 25.83 -20.00
N ASN A 396 11.82 26.68 -18.98
CA ASN A 396 12.86 26.87 -17.97
C ASN A 396 12.85 25.81 -16.85
N GLY A 397 12.04 24.76 -16.99
CA GLY A 397 11.89 23.69 -16.01
C GLY A 397 11.03 24.03 -14.79
N SER A 398 10.50 25.27 -14.70
CA SER A 398 9.50 25.58 -13.68
C SER A 398 8.16 24.89 -14.01
N VAL A 399 7.31 24.70 -13.00
CA VAL A 399 5.99 24.12 -13.18
C VAL A 399 4.92 25.08 -12.68
N THR A 400 3.97 25.42 -13.53
CA THR A 400 2.81 26.24 -13.18
C THR A 400 1.62 25.33 -12.92
N PHE A 401 1.00 25.47 -11.75
CA PHE A 401 -0.19 24.74 -11.32
C PHE A 401 -1.38 25.68 -11.25
N ASP A 402 -2.49 25.26 -11.86
CA ASP A 402 -3.79 25.88 -11.76
C ASP A 402 -4.73 24.96 -10.97
N PHE A 403 -4.99 25.34 -9.73
CA PHE A 403 -5.94 24.66 -8.86
C PHE A 403 -7.33 25.21 -9.12
N VAL A 404 -8.23 24.38 -9.67
CA VAL A 404 -9.62 24.76 -9.98
C VAL A 404 -10.54 24.15 -8.93
N ASP A 405 -11.23 24.99 -8.17
CA ASP A 405 -12.19 24.55 -7.16
C ASP A 405 -13.55 24.14 -7.77
N GLY A 406 -14.47 23.60 -6.95
CA GLY A 406 -15.79 23.15 -7.39
C GLY A 406 -16.71 24.25 -7.95
N LYS A 407 -16.33 25.52 -7.79
CA LYS A 407 -17.04 26.69 -8.36
C LYS A 407 -16.36 27.23 -9.60
N GLY A 408 -15.29 26.58 -10.07
CA GLY A 408 -14.53 27.01 -11.23
C GLY A 408 -13.52 28.13 -10.95
N LYS A 409 -13.32 28.53 -9.70
CA LYS A 409 -12.30 29.53 -9.34
C LYS A 409 -10.91 28.91 -9.49
N VAL A 410 -10.04 29.60 -10.22
CA VAL A 410 -8.65 29.19 -10.46
C VAL A 410 -7.71 29.92 -9.51
N THR A 411 -6.76 29.15 -8.92
CA THR A 411 -5.65 29.69 -8.17
C THR A 411 -4.36 29.17 -8.78
N SER A 412 -3.58 30.06 -9.38
CA SER A 412 -2.32 29.70 -10.06
C SER A 412 -1.12 29.86 -9.13
N LYS A 413 -0.18 28.93 -9.22
CA LYS A 413 1.12 28.98 -8.52
C LYS A 413 2.20 28.38 -9.41
N THR A 414 3.32 29.08 -9.52
CA THR A 414 4.50 28.59 -10.25
C THR A 414 5.61 28.26 -9.27
N PHE A 415 6.23 27.09 -9.47
CA PHE A 415 7.34 26.61 -8.67
C PHE A 415 8.53 26.32 -9.59
N SER A 416 9.71 26.76 -9.18
CA SER A 416 10.97 26.47 -9.87
C SER A 416 11.66 25.26 -9.25
N PRO A 417 12.38 24.44 -10.03
CA PRO A 417 13.24 23.41 -9.48
C PRO A 417 14.17 23.98 -8.41
N ARG A 418 14.32 23.26 -7.30
CA ARG A 418 15.29 23.66 -6.29
C ARG A 418 16.69 23.57 -6.89
N GLN A 419 17.42 24.69 -6.96
CA GLN A 419 18.83 24.66 -7.35
C GLN A 419 19.58 23.85 -6.29
N ARG A 420 20.17 22.72 -6.69
CA ARG A 420 21.16 22.04 -5.86
C ARG A 420 22.42 22.89 -5.84
N GLY A 421 22.72 23.49 -4.71
CA GLY A 421 24.02 24.16 -4.54
C GLY A 421 25.14 23.13 -4.74
N PRO A 422 26.28 23.52 -5.33
CA PRO A 422 27.46 22.66 -5.41
C PRO A 422 27.92 22.36 -3.96
N GLY A 423 27.76 21.11 -3.48
CA GLY A 423 28.36 20.65 -2.24
C GLY A 423 27.43 20.51 -1.03
N GLY A 424 26.14 20.21 -1.21
CA GLY A 424 25.22 19.98 -0.09
C GLY A 424 24.99 18.48 0.19
N GLY A 425 25.99 17.77 0.63
CA GLY A 425 25.81 16.60 1.48
C GLY A 425 25.53 17.06 2.90
N GLN A 426 24.50 16.46 3.50
CA GLN A 426 24.08 16.56 4.90
C GLN A 426 23.28 17.80 5.33
N GLY A 427 22.14 17.50 5.96
CA GLY A 427 21.60 18.26 7.06
C GLY A 427 20.41 19.13 6.74
N GLY A 428 19.27 18.66 7.06
CA GLY A 428 18.05 19.41 7.15
C GLY A 428 17.02 18.65 7.98
N ARG A 429 17.29 18.47 9.27
CA ARG A 429 16.25 18.17 10.26
C ARG A 429 15.26 19.33 10.21
N GLY A 430 14.06 19.10 9.69
CA GLY A 430 12.89 19.91 9.97
C GLY A 430 12.07 19.19 11.02
N PRO A 431 11.48 19.87 11.98
CA PRO A 431 10.81 19.24 13.11
C PRO A 431 9.52 18.54 12.71
N SER A 432 9.24 17.49 13.47
CA SER A 432 8.11 16.57 13.65
C SER A 432 6.77 16.96 13.01
#